data_0264dd0742bb94f0454c3bbd633a887e
#
_entry.id   0264dd0742bb94f0454c3bbd633a887e
#
_cell.length_a   1.000
_cell.length_b   1.000
_cell.length_c   1.000
_cell.angle_alpha   90.00
_cell.angle_beta   90.00
_cell.angle_gamma   90.00
#
_symmetry.space_group_name_H-M   'P 1'
#
loop_
_entity.id
_entity.type
_entity.pdbx_description
1 polymer ?
#
loop_
_entity_poly.entity_id
_entity_poly.type
_entity_poly.pdbx_seq_one_letter_code
_entity_poly.pdbx_strand_id
1 'polypeptide(L)'
;MVRSPDRAAYLRRFDSGAATEMSAAGPEHGGRLFYSEDMVGLNFTRQPATVSAVLDRLASAAESTEPETIAAQAVSVSGSLPGFSDENRLALFDRPIEPRIWIGNRVATATHHDMFSNLAVVVAGRRRFTLFPPDQLANLYIGPFEFTPAGTPASLVDPEAPDFDRFPKAAEAMKHARSAELDPGDAIYVPHMWWHHVRSLDDLSVLVNYWWDEAPQPQPGLAPINALIHALLSFEGLPDEQRSAWQAMFDHFVFHADGDPNTHIPEERRGIRGKLSHESKERLRRTLGQMMVR
;
A
#
# COMPACT_ATOMS: atom_id res chain seq x y z
N MET A 1 12.24 2.08 -21.19
CA MET A 1 11.06 2.95 -21.20
C MET A 1 11.38 4.44 -21.01
N VAL A 2 12.14 4.85 -20.03
CA VAL A 2 12.47 6.26 -19.74
C VAL A 2 12.99 7.02 -20.98
N ARG A 3 13.77 6.36 -21.84
CA ARG A 3 14.38 6.92 -23.05
C ARG A 3 13.47 6.90 -24.27
N SER A 4 12.26 6.31 -24.20
CA SER A 4 11.34 6.28 -25.33
C SER A 4 10.71 7.66 -25.55
N PRO A 5 10.69 8.19 -26.79
CA PRO A 5 10.01 9.44 -27.09
C PRO A 5 8.48 9.29 -26.99
N ASP A 6 7.93 8.12 -27.32
CA ASP A 6 6.53 7.76 -27.16
C ASP A 6 6.40 6.60 -26.15
N ARG A 7 6.08 6.95 -24.92
CA ARG A 7 5.98 6.01 -23.81
C ARG A 7 4.71 5.17 -23.85
N ALA A 8 3.63 5.71 -24.40
CA ALA A 8 2.39 4.98 -24.59
C ALA A 8 2.55 3.88 -25.66
N ALA A 9 3.08 4.23 -26.83
CA ALA A 9 3.39 3.26 -27.88
C ALA A 9 4.39 2.21 -27.40
N TYR A 10 5.37 2.61 -26.59
CA TYR A 10 6.33 1.65 -25.99
C TYR A 10 5.63 0.61 -25.11
N LEU A 11 4.70 1.02 -24.23
CA LEU A 11 3.96 0.11 -23.38
C LEU A 11 3.04 -0.82 -24.17
N ARG A 12 2.38 -0.30 -25.22
CA ARG A 12 1.47 -1.10 -26.08
C ARG A 12 2.15 -2.30 -26.72
N ARG A 13 3.45 -2.21 -27.00
CA ARG A 13 4.22 -3.33 -27.60
C ARG A 13 4.19 -4.59 -26.75
N PHE A 14 4.05 -4.44 -25.44
CA PHE A 14 4.06 -5.54 -24.47
C PHE A 14 2.66 -5.97 -24.01
N ASP A 15 1.60 -5.23 -24.38
CA ASP A 15 0.25 -5.56 -23.93
C ASP A 15 -0.20 -6.94 -24.41
N SER A 16 -0.41 -7.85 -23.47
CA SER A 16 -0.87 -9.20 -23.75
C SER A 16 -2.38 -9.26 -24.04
N GLY A 17 -3.11 -8.17 -23.85
CA GLY A 17 -4.58 -8.16 -23.87
C GLY A 17 -5.21 -8.75 -22.61
N ALA A 18 -4.41 -9.11 -21.60
CA ALA A 18 -4.93 -9.57 -20.32
C ALA A 18 -5.71 -8.47 -19.61
N ALA A 19 -6.85 -8.83 -19.02
CA ALA A 19 -7.64 -7.89 -18.24
C ALA A 19 -6.90 -7.47 -16.97
N THR A 20 -6.87 -6.16 -16.76
CA THR A 20 -6.49 -5.51 -15.50
C THR A 20 -7.64 -4.67 -14.99
N GLU A 21 -7.53 -4.06 -13.82
CA GLU A 21 -8.53 -3.17 -13.28
C GLU A 21 -8.17 -1.71 -13.61
N MET A 22 -9.13 -0.99 -14.19
CA MET A 22 -9.05 0.45 -14.43
C MET A 22 -10.02 1.17 -13.51
N SER A 23 -9.50 2.12 -12.73
CA SER A 23 -10.27 3.06 -11.92
C SER A 23 -10.54 4.34 -12.73
N ALA A 24 -11.75 4.90 -12.59
CA ALA A 24 -12.12 6.18 -13.20
C ALA A 24 -12.97 7.02 -12.25
N ALA A 25 -12.66 8.32 -12.17
CA ALA A 25 -13.40 9.31 -11.38
C ALA A 25 -13.63 10.59 -12.20
N GLY A 26 -14.71 11.32 -11.88
CA GLY A 26 -15.00 12.60 -12.53
C GLY A 26 -13.98 13.70 -12.19
N PRO A 27 -13.92 14.75 -13.02
CA PRO A 27 -12.98 15.87 -12.85
C PRO A 27 -13.20 16.64 -11.54
N GLU A 28 -14.41 16.65 -10.99
CA GLU A 28 -14.80 17.29 -9.73
C GLU A 28 -14.00 16.78 -8.52
N HIS A 29 -13.40 15.60 -8.63
CA HIS A 29 -12.59 15.01 -7.55
C HIS A 29 -11.10 15.43 -7.62
N GLY A 30 -10.69 16.26 -8.59
CA GLY A 30 -9.33 16.81 -8.69
C GLY A 30 -8.21 15.77 -8.76
N GLY A 31 -8.52 14.58 -9.27
CA GLY A 31 -7.57 13.46 -9.34
C GLY A 31 -7.56 12.55 -8.12
N ARG A 32 -8.27 12.89 -7.05
CA ARG A 32 -8.25 12.13 -5.79
C ARG A 32 -9.17 10.92 -5.88
N LEU A 33 -8.59 9.72 -5.93
CA LEU A 33 -9.31 8.47 -5.76
C LEU A 33 -9.47 8.19 -4.26
N PHE A 34 -10.71 8.31 -3.76
CA PHE A 34 -10.97 8.35 -2.34
C PHE A 34 -12.33 7.75 -1.96
N TYR A 35 -12.71 7.88 -0.70
CA TYR A 35 -14.06 7.58 -0.24
C TYR A 35 -15.07 8.56 -0.84
N SER A 36 -16.32 8.12 -0.99
CA SER A 36 -17.46 9.01 -1.21
C SER A 36 -17.63 9.96 -0.01
N GLU A 37 -18.36 11.05 -0.19
CA GLU A 37 -18.57 12.07 0.86
C GLU A 37 -19.19 11.49 2.14
N ASP A 38 -20.11 10.55 1.98
CA ASP A 38 -20.78 9.83 3.08
C ASP A 38 -19.95 8.68 3.65
N MET A 39 -18.77 8.38 3.09
CA MET A 39 -17.89 7.27 3.45
C MET A 39 -18.54 5.87 3.37
N VAL A 40 -19.65 5.72 2.65
CA VAL A 40 -20.30 4.42 2.41
C VAL A 40 -19.71 3.70 1.20
N GLY A 41 -19.15 4.46 0.26
CA GLY A 41 -18.56 3.97 -0.98
C GLY A 41 -17.26 4.67 -1.33
N LEU A 42 -16.87 4.51 -2.60
CA LEU A 42 -15.74 5.19 -3.21
C LEU A 42 -16.25 6.25 -4.21
N ASN A 43 -15.50 7.33 -4.40
CA ASN A 43 -15.80 8.39 -5.36
C ASN A 43 -15.39 8.04 -6.80
N PHE A 44 -15.01 6.79 -7.05
CA PHE A 44 -14.57 6.31 -8.35
C PHE A 44 -15.15 4.93 -8.65
N THR A 45 -15.21 4.59 -9.93
CA THR A 45 -15.63 3.27 -10.42
C THR A 45 -14.42 2.41 -10.77
N ARG A 46 -14.61 1.09 -10.77
CA ARG A 46 -13.62 0.11 -11.23
C ARG A 46 -14.22 -0.75 -12.31
N GLN A 47 -13.44 -0.99 -13.37
CA GLN A 47 -13.88 -1.82 -14.49
C GLN A 47 -12.71 -2.58 -15.09
N PRO A 48 -12.95 -3.78 -15.68
CA PRO A 48 -11.93 -4.50 -16.42
C PRO A 48 -11.50 -3.71 -17.67
N ALA A 49 -10.19 -3.69 -17.94
CA ALA A 49 -9.61 -3.07 -19.14
C ALA A 49 -8.31 -3.78 -19.49
N THR A 50 -7.83 -3.64 -20.73
CA THR A 50 -6.46 -3.97 -21.10
C THR A 50 -5.55 -2.77 -20.89
N VAL A 51 -4.23 -2.96 -20.86
CA VAL A 51 -3.29 -1.82 -20.78
C VAL A 51 -3.49 -0.87 -21.97
N SER A 52 -3.72 -1.40 -23.17
CA SER A 52 -4.00 -0.57 -24.35
C SER A 52 -5.28 0.24 -24.20
N ALA A 53 -6.34 -0.33 -23.67
CA ALA A 53 -7.59 0.40 -23.42
C ALA A 53 -7.42 1.53 -22.37
N VAL A 54 -6.62 1.30 -21.34
CA VAL A 54 -6.24 2.35 -20.36
C VAL A 54 -5.52 3.49 -21.07
N LEU A 55 -4.53 3.18 -21.92
CA LEU A 55 -3.77 4.17 -22.67
C LEU A 55 -4.61 4.94 -23.68
N ASP A 56 -5.60 4.30 -24.34
CA ASP A 56 -6.55 4.97 -25.22
C ASP A 56 -7.40 5.98 -24.46
N ARG A 57 -7.91 5.57 -23.30
CA ARG A 57 -8.75 6.45 -22.47
C ARG A 57 -7.95 7.62 -21.90
N LEU A 58 -6.68 7.41 -21.52
CA LEU A 58 -5.76 8.49 -21.09
C LEU A 58 -5.50 9.48 -22.22
N ALA A 59 -5.31 8.99 -23.46
CA ALA A 59 -5.13 9.86 -24.62
C ALA A 59 -6.39 10.72 -24.87
N SER A 60 -7.58 10.12 -24.80
CA SER A 60 -8.85 10.87 -24.93
C SER A 60 -9.06 11.87 -23.80
N ALA A 61 -8.70 11.53 -22.57
CA ALA A 61 -8.81 12.44 -21.43
C ALA A 61 -7.87 13.65 -21.57
N ALA A 62 -6.68 13.46 -22.15
CA ALA A 62 -5.71 14.54 -22.35
C ALA A 62 -6.19 15.62 -23.37
N GLU A 63 -7.18 15.29 -24.21
CA GLU A 63 -7.81 16.24 -25.15
C GLU A 63 -8.97 17.02 -24.51
N SER A 64 -9.42 16.61 -23.30
CA SER A 64 -10.54 17.24 -22.60
C SER A 64 -10.10 18.46 -21.79
N THR A 65 -10.93 19.49 -21.75
CA THR A 65 -10.77 20.63 -20.84
C THR A 65 -11.07 20.28 -19.39
N GLU A 66 -11.89 19.25 -19.16
CA GLU A 66 -12.24 18.70 -17.84
C GLU A 66 -11.93 17.20 -17.86
N PRO A 67 -10.66 16.81 -17.75
CA PRO A 67 -10.28 15.41 -17.87
C PRO A 67 -10.76 14.59 -16.67
N GLU A 68 -11.35 13.43 -16.96
CA GLU A 68 -11.57 12.43 -15.94
C GLU A 68 -10.24 11.90 -15.38
N THR A 69 -10.26 11.43 -14.15
CA THR A 69 -9.13 10.73 -13.52
C THR A 69 -9.14 9.27 -13.93
N ILE A 70 -8.04 8.78 -14.47
CA ILE A 70 -7.89 7.39 -14.91
C ILE A 70 -6.65 6.78 -14.29
N ALA A 71 -6.79 5.58 -13.74
CA ALA A 71 -5.68 4.81 -13.18
C ALA A 71 -5.84 3.31 -13.41
N ALA A 72 -4.78 2.64 -13.85
CA ALA A 72 -4.57 1.21 -13.67
C ALA A 72 -3.48 1.03 -12.60
N GLN A 73 -3.83 0.37 -11.50
CA GLN A 73 -3.01 0.32 -10.31
C GLN A 73 -2.53 -1.11 -10.03
N ALA A 74 -1.28 -1.25 -9.57
CA ALA A 74 -0.65 -2.52 -9.20
C ALA A 74 -0.77 -3.62 -10.27
N VAL A 75 -0.75 -3.26 -11.55
CA VAL A 75 -0.87 -4.21 -12.67
C VAL A 75 0.35 -5.14 -12.68
N SER A 76 0.09 -6.46 -12.78
CA SER A 76 1.18 -7.46 -12.90
C SER A 76 1.94 -7.27 -14.21
N VAL A 77 3.24 -7.03 -14.13
CA VAL A 77 4.05 -6.85 -15.33
C VAL A 77 4.18 -8.16 -16.09
N SER A 78 4.45 -9.28 -15.42
CA SER A 78 4.56 -10.59 -16.09
C SER A 78 3.25 -11.03 -16.75
N GLY A 79 2.11 -10.71 -16.14
CA GLY A 79 0.79 -11.09 -16.66
C GLY A 79 0.30 -10.19 -17.79
N SER A 80 0.41 -8.88 -17.65
CA SER A 80 -0.18 -7.92 -18.59
C SER A 80 0.80 -7.38 -19.62
N LEU A 81 2.10 -7.36 -19.31
CA LEU A 81 3.16 -6.78 -20.15
C LEU A 81 4.37 -7.75 -20.29
N PRO A 82 4.17 -8.99 -20.79
CA PRO A 82 5.26 -9.96 -20.93
C PRO A 82 6.39 -9.40 -21.80
N GLY A 83 7.64 -9.62 -21.38
CA GLY A 83 8.82 -9.09 -22.04
C GLY A 83 9.23 -7.66 -21.61
N PHE A 84 8.36 -6.92 -20.93
CA PHE A 84 8.70 -5.57 -20.44
C PHE A 84 9.92 -5.60 -19.50
N SER A 85 9.97 -6.55 -18.57
CA SER A 85 11.08 -6.70 -17.62
C SER A 85 12.41 -7.07 -18.31
N ASP A 86 12.38 -7.74 -19.45
CA ASP A 86 13.57 -8.12 -20.20
C ASP A 86 14.28 -6.89 -20.78
N GLU A 87 13.51 -5.92 -21.27
CA GLU A 87 14.02 -4.66 -21.81
C GLU A 87 14.26 -3.60 -20.72
N ASN A 88 13.67 -3.75 -19.53
CA ASN A 88 13.72 -2.75 -18.45
C ASN A 88 14.23 -3.39 -17.13
N ARG A 89 15.35 -4.05 -17.20
CA ARG A 89 15.98 -4.71 -16.04
C ARG A 89 16.43 -3.71 -15.00
N LEU A 90 16.08 -3.98 -13.74
CA LEU A 90 16.64 -3.31 -12.58
C LEU A 90 17.60 -4.27 -11.88
N ALA A 91 18.92 -4.06 -12.07
CA ALA A 91 19.97 -4.91 -11.52
C ALA A 91 20.33 -4.49 -10.07
N LEU A 92 19.33 -4.27 -9.22
CA LEU A 92 19.52 -3.82 -7.83
C LEU A 92 19.29 -4.94 -6.82
N PHE A 93 18.59 -5.99 -7.21
CA PHE A 93 18.18 -7.07 -6.31
C PHE A 93 18.94 -8.35 -6.63
N ASP A 94 19.39 -9.07 -5.59
CA ASP A 94 20.05 -10.37 -5.70
C ASP A 94 19.08 -11.52 -6.06
N ARG A 95 17.77 -11.25 -6.00
CA ARG A 95 16.69 -12.19 -6.32
C ARG A 95 15.68 -11.55 -7.26
N PRO A 96 14.98 -12.34 -8.08
CA PRO A 96 13.87 -11.82 -8.86
C PRO A 96 12.75 -11.29 -7.96
N ILE A 97 12.29 -10.05 -8.24
CA ILE A 97 11.11 -9.46 -7.62
C ILE A 97 10.16 -9.12 -8.75
N GLU A 98 8.92 -9.63 -8.66
CA GLU A 98 7.88 -9.35 -9.65
C GLU A 98 7.50 -7.88 -9.60
N PRO A 99 7.72 -7.10 -10.65
CA PRO A 99 7.35 -5.70 -10.67
C PRO A 99 5.83 -5.52 -10.84
N ARG A 100 5.32 -4.44 -10.26
CA ARG A 100 3.99 -3.93 -10.51
C ARG A 100 4.08 -2.60 -11.22
N ILE A 101 3.18 -2.35 -12.17
CA ILE A 101 3.16 -1.08 -12.89
C ILE A 101 1.86 -0.30 -12.60
N TRP A 102 2.01 1.00 -12.52
CA TRP A 102 0.95 1.96 -12.23
C TRP A 102 0.90 2.94 -13.39
N ILE A 103 -0.23 3.02 -14.06
CA ILE A 103 -0.43 3.85 -15.26
C ILE A 103 -1.63 4.74 -15.00
N GLY A 104 -1.50 6.04 -15.21
CA GLY A 104 -2.60 6.97 -15.01
C GLY A 104 -2.25 8.39 -15.45
N ASN A 105 -3.19 9.30 -15.26
CA ASN A 105 -2.97 10.73 -15.43
C ASN A 105 -2.68 11.41 -14.08
N ARG A 106 -3.24 12.57 -13.80
CA ARG A 106 -3.01 13.39 -12.58
C ARG A 106 -3.66 12.81 -11.32
N VAL A 107 -3.40 11.55 -11.03
CA VAL A 107 -3.97 10.81 -9.90
C VAL A 107 -3.33 11.23 -8.58
N ALA A 108 -4.17 11.41 -7.55
CA ALA A 108 -3.76 11.50 -6.15
C ALA A 108 -4.19 10.23 -5.42
N THR A 109 -3.21 9.42 -5.02
CA THR A 109 -3.44 8.24 -4.18
C THR A 109 -3.44 8.67 -2.72
N ALA A 110 -4.52 8.36 -2.00
CA ALA A 110 -4.64 8.68 -0.57
C ALA A 110 -3.43 8.20 0.23
N THR A 111 -3.09 8.92 1.29
CA THR A 111 -2.00 8.52 2.20
C THR A 111 -2.33 7.17 2.81
N HIS A 112 -1.54 6.16 2.52
CA HIS A 112 -1.68 4.77 2.97
C HIS A 112 -0.31 4.18 3.28
N HIS A 113 -0.26 2.96 3.79
CA HIS A 113 1.00 2.22 3.96
C HIS A 113 0.94 0.90 3.22
N ASP A 114 2.08 0.43 2.74
CA ASP A 114 2.25 -0.93 2.27
C ASP A 114 2.83 -1.82 3.38
N MET A 115 2.51 -3.11 3.34
CA MET A 115 3.06 -4.11 4.25
C MET A 115 4.40 -4.70 3.75
N PHE A 116 5.07 -3.97 2.85
CA PHE A 116 6.30 -4.37 2.19
C PHE A 116 7.26 -3.19 2.16
N SER A 117 8.55 -3.47 2.11
CA SER A 117 9.54 -2.52 1.60
C SER A 117 9.29 -2.32 0.11
N ASN A 118 9.40 -1.09 -0.37
CA ASN A 118 9.00 -0.72 -1.72
C ASN A 118 10.05 0.17 -2.36
N LEU A 119 10.53 -0.21 -3.54
CA LEU A 119 11.27 0.68 -4.42
C LEU A 119 10.36 1.10 -5.56
N ALA A 120 10.03 2.39 -5.61
CA ALA A 120 9.17 2.99 -6.61
C ALA A 120 10.02 3.76 -7.63
N VAL A 121 9.95 3.35 -8.90
CA VAL A 121 10.74 3.92 -10.02
C VAL A 121 9.80 4.67 -10.96
N VAL A 122 9.97 5.97 -11.10
CA VAL A 122 9.22 6.77 -12.08
C VAL A 122 9.77 6.51 -13.47
N VAL A 123 8.91 6.09 -14.41
CA VAL A 123 9.34 5.76 -15.77
C VAL A 123 8.71 6.67 -16.85
N ALA A 124 7.61 7.34 -16.50
CA ALA A 124 7.02 8.39 -17.33
C ALA A 124 6.25 9.40 -16.47
N GLY A 125 6.25 10.67 -16.88
CA GLY A 125 5.65 11.75 -16.10
C GLY A 125 6.36 11.96 -14.77
N ARG A 126 6.04 13.04 -14.08
CA ARG A 126 6.60 13.35 -12.76
C ARG A 126 5.64 12.88 -11.66
N ARG A 127 6.21 12.55 -10.51
CA ARG A 127 5.42 12.23 -9.31
C ARG A 127 5.97 12.93 -8.09
N ARG A 128 5.06 13.37 -7.23
CA ARG A 128 5.38 13.82 -5.88
C ARG A 128 5.03 12.72 -4.90
N PHE A 129 6.00 12.36 -4.07
CA PHE A 129 5.80 11.50 -2.91
C PHE A 129 5.85 12.35 -1.64
N THR A 130 4.90 12.13 -0.74
CA THR A 130 4.93 12.68 0.63
C THR A 130 4.87 11.51 1.60
N LEU A 131 5.93 11.33 2.37
CA LEU A 131 6.10 10.22 3.30
C LEU A 131 5.94 10.69 4.75
N PHE A 132 5.32 9.85 5.57
CA PHE A 132 5.20 10.06 7.01
C PHE A 132 5.72 8.83 7.74
N PRO A 133 6.49 8.99 8.83
CA PRO A 133 6.97 7.85 9.60
C PRO A 133 5.81 7.15 10.34
N PRO A 134 5.95 5.86 10.65
CA PRO A 134 4.89 5.04 11.26
C PRO A 134 4.35 5.58 12.59
N ASP A 135 5.18 6.29 13.37
CA ASP A 135 4.80 6.90 14.64
C ASP A 135 3.79 8.06 14.50
N GLN A 136 3.54 8.54 13.27
CA GLN A 136 2.53 9.55 12.98
C GLN A 136 1.12 8.95 12.80
N LEU A 137 0.92 7.65 13.01
CA LEU A 137 -0.37 6.96 12.87
C LEU A 137 -1.53 7.71 13.56
N ALA A 138 -1.32 8.13 14.82
CA ALA A 138 -2.35 8.83 15.61
C ALA A 138 -2.70 10.23 15.08
N ASN A 139 -1.85 10.80 14.21
CA ASN A 139 -1.97 12.13 13.64
C ASN A 139 -2.53 12.12 12.20
N LEU A 140 -2.64 10.93 11.60
CA LEU A 140 -3.07 10.77 10.21
C LEU A 140 -4.56 10.45 10.04
N TYR A 141 -5.31 10.28 11.13
CA TYR A 141 -6.77 10.04 11.07
C TYR A 141 -7.13 8.94 10.07
N ILE A 142 -6.82 7.70 10.42
CA ILE A 142 -7.02 6.55 9.54
C ILE A 142 -8.51 6.23 9.40
N GLY A 143 -8.95 6.03 8.17
CA GLY A 143 -10.31 5.68 7.82
C GLY A 143 -10.67 4.21 8.11
N PRO A 144 -11.82 3.75 7.60
CA PRO A 144 -12.29 2.37 7.78
C PRO A 144 -11.28 1.32 7.27
N PHE A 145 -11.26 0.16 7.92
CA PHE A 145 -10.44 -0.99 7.52
C PHE A 145 -11.18 -1.92 6.56
N GLU A 146 -12.52 -1.94 6.60
CA GLU A 146 -13.37 -2.88 5.88
C GLU A 146 -13.36 -2.64 4.37
N PHE A 147 -13.23 -1.40 3.95
CA PHE A 147 -13.04 -1.03 2.56
C PHE A 147 -12.13 0.19 2.47
N THR A 148 -11.28 0.23 1.45
CA THR A 148 -10.29 1.29 1.31
C THR A 148 -10.08 1.68 -0.16
N PRO A 149 -9.75 2.95 -0.45
CA PRO A 149 -9.45 3.38 -1.81
C PRO A 149 -8.12 2.82 -2.34
N ALA A 150 -7.19 2.48 -1.43
CA ALA A 150 -5.82 2.06 -1.76
C ALA A 150 -5.54 0.56 -1.52
N GLY A 151 -6.55 -0.22 -1.09
CA GLY A 151 -6.40 -1.64 -0.76
C GLY A 151 -5.79 -1.91 0.62
N THR A 152 -5.30 -0.87 1.30
CA THR A 152 -4.81 -0.87 2.69
C THR A 152 -5.41 0.33 3.43
N PRO A 153 -5.41 0.37 4.77
CA PRO A 153 -5.97 1.50 5.53
C PRO A 153 -5.39 2.83 5.06
N ALA A 154 -6.27 3.80 4.79
CA ALA A 154 -5.89 5.10 4.26
C ALA A 154 -6.25 6.23 5.22
N SER A 155 -5.41 7.27 5.24
CA SER A 155 -5.66 8.50 5.97
C SER A 155 -6.81 9.30 5.36
N LEU A 156 -7.61 9.92 6.21
CA LEU A 156 -8.65 10.87 5.80
C LEU A 156 -8.08 12.26 5.50
N VAL A 157 -6.84 12.53 5.93
CA VAL A 157 -6.16 13.80 5.68
C VAL A 157 -5.65 13.86 4.24
N ASP A 158 -5.93 14.96 3.55
CA ASP A 158 -5.27 15.30 2.30
C ASP A 158 -4.01 16.11 2.59
N PRO A 159 -2.80 15.60 2.37
CA PRO A 159 -1.59 16.34 2.68
C PRO A 159 -1.31 17.50 1.72
N GLU A 160 -2.01 17.59 0.58
CA GLU A 160 -1.89 18.72 -0.36
C GLU A 160 -2.82 19.88 0.00
N ALA A 161 -3.91 19.59 0.72
CA ALA A 161 -4.87 20.60 1.19
C ALA A 161 -5.42 20.17 2.58
N PRO A 162 -4.61 20.16 3.64
CA PRO A 162 -5.00 19.63 4.93
C PRO A 162 -6.04 20.55 5.61
N ASP A 163 -7.16 19.96 5.99
CA ASP A 163 -8.20 20.61 6.81
C ASP A 163 -7.85 20.45 8.29
N PHE A 164 -7.15 21.43 8.85
CA PHE A 164 -6.73 21.40 10.24
C PHE A 164 -7.87 21.69 11.23
N ASP A 165 -8.99 22.25 10.79
CA ASP A 165 -10.16 22.44 11.65
C ASP A 165 -10.82 21.07 11.90
N ARG A 166 -10.95 20.25 10.87
CA ARG A 166 -11.47 18.89 10.95
C ARG A 166 -10.46 17.91 11.55
N PHE A 167 -9.18 18.05 11.20
CA PHE A 167 -8.09 17.14 11.56
C PHE A 167 -6.93 17.87 12.27
N PRO A 168 -7.12 18.41 13.47
CA PRO A 168 -6.13 19.28 14.11
C PRO A 168 -4.78 18.62 14.37
N LYS A 169 -4.73 17.31 14.66
CA LYS A 169 -3.46 16.60 14.84
C LYS A 169 -2.67 16.43 13.53
N ALA A 170 -3.29 16.59 12.38
CA ALA A 170 -2.60 16.52 11.09
C ALA A 170 -1.50 17.60 10.98
N ALA A 171 -1.64 18.75 11.67
CA ALA A 171 -0.60 19.76 11.73
C ALA A 171 0.71 19.21 12.31
N GLU A 172 0.65 18.27 13.26
CA GLU A 172 1.84 17.60 13.78
C GLU A 172 2.41 16.62 12.77
N ALA A 173 1.58 15.78 12.14
CA ALA A 173 2.04 14.86 11.09
C ALA A 173 2.78 15.62 9.97
N MET A 174 2.27 16.78 9.56
CA MET A 174 2.89 17.60 8.49
C MET A 174 4.29 18.09 8.84
N LYS A 175 4.63 18.29 10.11
CA LYS A 175 6.00 18.66 10.52
C LYS A 175 7.00 17.53 10.30
N HIS A 176 6.54 16.28 10.31
CA HIS A 176 7.34 15.08 10.09
C HIS A 176 7.29 14.57 8.65
N ALA A 177 6.52 15.25 7.79
CA ALA A 177 6.40 14.89 6.37
C ALA A 177 7.73 15.08 5.64
N ARG A 178 8.04 14.14 4.74
CA ARG A 178 9.18 14.21 3.82
C ARG A 178 8.64 14.13 2.41
N SER A 179 8.85 15.18 1.62
CA SER A 179 8.35 15.24 0.24
C SER A 179 9.48 15.32 -0.76
N ALA A 180 9.29 14.64 -1.90
CA ALA A 180 10.16 14.72 -3.05
C ALA A 180 9.35 14.67 -4.35
N GLU A 181 9.74 15.47 -5.33
CA GLU A 181 9.31 15.33 -6.72
C GLU A 181 10.35 14.50 -7.48
N LEU A 182 9.87 13.55 -8.26
CA LEU A 182 10.67 12.59 -8.98
C LEU A 182 10.40 12.72 -10.48
N ASP A 183 11.45 12.85 -11.24
CA ASP A 183 11.45 12.82 -12.69
C ASP A 183 11.57 11.39 -13.25
N PRO A 184 11.23 11.17 -14.54
CA PRO A 184 11.45 9.87 -15.16
C PRO A 184 12.92 9.43 -15.10
N GLY A 185 13.17 8.28 -14.45
CA GLY A 185 14.49 7.73 -14.16
C GLY A 185 14.85 7.78 -12.67
N ASP A 186 14.15 8.60 -11.89
CA ASP A 186 14.34 8.64 -10.45
C ASP A 186 13.62 7.48 -9.75
N ALA A 187 14.10 7.16 -8.57
CA ALA A 187 13.49 6.16 -7.70
C ALA A 187 13.47 6.63 -6.25
N ILE A 188 12.46 6.17 -5.51
CA ILE A 188 12.36 6.39 -4.07
C ILE A 188 12.20 5.05 -3.34
N TYR A 189 12.92 4.91 -2.25
CA TYR A 189 12.70 3.83 -1.30
C TYR A 189 11.66 4.25 -0.27
N VAL A 190 10.56 3.50 -0.20
CA VAL A 190 9.54 3.63 0.84
C VAL A 190 9.73 2.47 1.81
N PRO A 191 10.17 2.72 3.06
CA PRO A 191 10.36 1.66 4.03
C PRO A 191 9.03 0.97 4.41
N HIS A 192 9.12 -0.26 4.88
CA HIS A 192 8.00 -1.02 5.42
C HIS A 192 7.16 -0.18 6.41
N MET A 193 5.84 -0.18 6.24
CA MET A 193 4.87 0.54 7.08
C MET A 193 4.98 2.08 7.09
N TRP A 194 5.81 2.69 6.24
CA TRP A 194 5.78 4.13 6.09
C TRP A 194 4.53 4.56 5.33
N TRP A 195 3.83 5.52 5.89
CA TRP A 195 2.69 6.16 5.24
C TRP A 195 3.16 6.99 4.06
N HIS A 196 2.48 6.89 2.93
CA HIS A 196 2.86 7.65 1.75
C HIS A 196 1.65 8.08 0.94
N HIS A 197 1.68 9.34 0.54
CA HIS A 197 0.80 9.93 -0.44
C HIS A 197 1.56 10.06 -1.76
N VAL A 198 0.89 9.80 -2.87
CA VAL A 198 1.51 9.88 -4.20
C VAL A 198 0.63 10.70 -5.13
N ARG A 199 1.19 11.78 -5.65
CA ARG A 199 0.54 12.63 -6.66
C ARG A 199 1.24 12.49 -8.00
N SER A 200 0.51 12.09 -9.03
CA SER A 200 0.95 12.18 -10.44
C SER A 200 0.78 13.61 -10.92
N LEU A 201 1.80 14.18 -11.55
CA LEU A 201 1.82 15.60 -11.91
C LEU A 201 1.53 15.86 -13.40
N ASP A 202 1.59 14.84 -14.24
CA ASP A 202 1.46 14.94 -15.69
C ASP A 202 0.32 14.05 -16.23
N ASP A 203 -0.11 14.31 -17.47
CA ASP A 203 -1.28 13.66 -18.10
C ASP A 203 -1.03 12.19 -18.47
N LEU A 204 0.24 11.79 -18.57
CA LEU A 204 0.65 10.39 -18.60
C LEU A 204 1.75 10.19 -17.56
N SER A 205 1.43 9.43 -16.54
CA SER A 205 2.37 9.07 -15.49
C SER A 205 2.44 7.55 -15.33
N VAL A 206 3.65 7.02 -15.33
CA VAL A 206 3.91 5.58 -15.18
C VAL A 206 4.97 5.36 -14.11
N LEU A 207 4.66 4.47 -13.17
CA LEU A 207 5.53 4.07 -12.08
C LEU A 207 5.70 2.55 -12.11
N VAL A 208 6.87 2.05 -11.77
CA VAL A 208 7.14 0.63 -11.56
C VAL A 208 7.57 0.43 -10.12
N ASN A 209 6.85 -0.42 -9.39
CA ASN A 209 7.15 -0.76 -8.01
C ASN A 209 7.76 -2.16 -7.92
N TYR A 210 8.71 -2.28 -7.01
CA TYR A 210 9.28 -3.54 -6.58
C TYR A 210 9.01 -3.67 -5.09
N TRP A 211 8.16 -4.64 -4.71
CA TRP A 211 7.81 -4.89 -3.33
C TRP A 211 8.49 -6.15 -2.82
N TRP A 212 9.09 -6.06 -1.64
CA TRP A 212 9.67 -7.23 -1.00
C TRP A 212 9.45 -7.21 0.51
N ASP A 213 9.42 -8.41 1.08
CA ASP A 213 9.41 -8.62 2.52
C ASP A 213 10.82 -9.03 2.96
N GLU A 214 11.29 -8.44 4.04
CA GLU A 214 12.56 -8.81 4.69
C GLU A 214 12.38 -9.99 5.65
N ALA A 215 11.14 -10.35 6.00
CA ALA A 215 10.87 -11.52 6.82
C ALA A 215 11.33 -12.80 6.11
N PRO A 216 12.05 -13.71 6.80
CA PRO A 216 12.68 -14.88 6.19
C PRO A 216 11.72 -15.85 5.52
N GLN A 217 10.45 -15.85 5.90
CA GLN A 217 9.36 -16.62 5.26
C GLN A 217 8.01 -15.96 5.56
N PRO A 218 7.36 -15.35 4.56
CA PRO A 218 5.97 -14.94 4.69
C PRO A 218 5.12 -16.17 5.05
N GLN A 219 4.41 -16.13 6.16
CA GLN A 219 3.52 -17.23 6.54
C GLN A 219 2.13 -16.96 5.96
N PRO A 220 1.66 -17.71 4.95
CA PRO A 220 0.33 -17.54 4.42
C PRO A 220 -0.73 -17.58 5.54
N GLY A 221 -1.62 -16.60 5.56
CA GLY A 221 -2.72 -16.53 6.53
C GLY A 221 -2.35 -16.03 7.94
N LEU A 222 -1.10 -15.61 8.18
CA LEU A 222 -0.67 -15.00 9.44
C LEU A 222 -0.17 -13.56 9.22
N ALA A 223 -0.89 -12.80 8.41
CA ALA A 223 -0.58 -11.39 8.24
C ALA A 223 -0.78 -10.64 9.58
N PRO A 224 0.12 -9.73 9.98
CA PRO A 224 -0.02 -8.96 11.23
C PRO A 224 -1.34 -8.21 11.35
N ILE A 225 -1.92 -7.77 10.23
CA ILE A 225 -3.24 -7.12 10.21
C ILE A 225 -4.35 -8.03 10.77
N ASN A 226 -4.28 -9.35 10.55
CA ASN A 226 -5.27 -10.29 11.10
C ASN A 226 -5.18 -10.35 12.63
N ALA A 227 -3.97 -10.26 13.19
CA ALA A 227 -3.78 -10.18 14.64
C ALA A 227 -4.35 -8.88 15.21
N LEU A 228 -4.16 -7.75 14.51
CA LEU A 228 -4.75 -6.47 14.89
C LEU A 228 -6.28 -6.53 14.89
N ILE A 229 -6.90 -7.05 13.82
CA ILE A 229 -8.37 -7.17 13.72
C ILE A 229 -8.90 -8.08 14.82
N HIS A 230 -8.24 -9.22 15.08
CA HIS A 230 -8.62 -10.11 16.17
C HIS A 230 -8.51 -9.41 17.54
N ALA A 231 -7.45 -8.64 17.77
CA ALA A 231 -7.28 -7.87 19.00
C ALA A 231 -8.37 -6.81 19.17
N LEU A 232 -8.74 -6.08 18.10
CA LEU A 232 -9.83 -5.11 18.12
C LEU A 232 -11.15 -5.76 18.60
N LEU A 233 -11.49 -6.93 18.04
CA LEU A 233 -12.67 -7.69 18.44
C LEU A 233 -12.57 -8.24 19.88
N SER A 234 -11.40 -8.77 20.26
CA SER A 234 -11.22 -9.42 21.56
C SER A 234 -11.16 -8.43 22.72
N PHE A 235 -10.77 -7.19 22.46
CA PHE A 235 -10.62 -6.14 23.49
C PHE A 235 -11.77 -5.13 23.48
N GLU A 236 -12.75 -5.31 22.59
CA GLU A 236 -13.96 -4.51 22.58
C GLU A 236 -14.66 -4.60 23.95
N GLY A 237 -15.00 -3.43 24.50
CA GLY A 237 -15.71 -3.34 25.79
C GLY A 237 -14.87 -3.66 27.03
N LEU A 238 -13.58 -3.98 26.93
CA LEU A 238 -12.75 -4.13 28.13
C LEU A 238 -12.54 -2.77 28.82
N PRO A 239 -12.58 -2.74 30.18
CA PRO A 239 -12.18 -1.57 30.95
C PRO A 239 -10.74 -1.14 30.68
N ASP A 240 -10.43 0.15 30.84
CA ASP A 240 -9.11 0.71 30.55
C ASP A 240 -7.97 0.03 31.33
N GLU A 241 -8.24 -0.32 32.60
CA GLU A 241 -7.26 -1.05 33.43
C GLU A 241 -6.91 -2.42 32.83
N GLN A 242 -7.93 -3.15 32.33
CA GLN A 242 -7.68 -4.44 31.70
C GLN A 242 -6.97 -4.30 30.36
N ARG A 243 -7.33 -3.30 29.55
CA ARG A 243 -6.61 -2.98 28.31
C ARG A 243 -5.14 -2.66 28.55
N SER A 244 -4.87 -1.86 29.60
CA SER A 244 -3.47 -1.54 29.98
C SER A 244 -2.68 -2.76 30.41
N ALA A 245 -3.30 -3.70 31.14
CA ALA A 245 -2.67 -4.95 31.51
C ALA A 245 -2.35 -5.81 30.27
N TRP A 246 -3.27 -5.89 29.31
CA TRP A 246 -3.02 -6.60 28.05
C TRP A 246 -1.96 -5.91 27.20
N GLN A 247 -1.90 -4.58 27.17
CA GLN A 247 -0.82 -3.86 26.49
C GLN A 247 0.54 -4.30 27.02
N ALA A 248 0.72 -4.37 28.36
CA ALA A 248 1.97 -4.85 28.95
C ALA A 248 2.30 -6.29 28.53
N MET A 249 1.30 -7.18 28.38
CA MET A 249 1.50 -8.54 27.86
C MET A 249 1.98 -8.55 26.42
N PHE A 250 1.40 -7.70 25.55
CA PHE A 250 1.83 -7.57 24.15
C PHE A 250 3.24 -6.98 24.05
N ASP A 251 3.52 -5.91 24.79
CA ASP A 251 4.83 -5.26 24.80
C ASP A 251 5.92 -6.26 25.20
N HIS A 252 5.67 -7.07 26.22
CA HIS A 252 6.63 -8.05 26.69
C HIS A 252 6.75 -9.27 25.76
N PHE A 253 5.64 -9.96 25.43
CA PHE A 253 5.68 -11.26 24.74
C PHE A 253 5.67 -11.17 23.21
N VAL A 254 5.15 -10.09 22.63
CA VAL A 254 5.01 -9.94 21.18
C VAL A 254 6.06 -8.96 20.64
N PHE A 255 6.22 -7.81 21.28
CA PHE A 255 7.11 -6.75 20.81
C PHE A 255 8.50 -6.81 21.46
N HIS A 256 8.70 -7.63 22.49
CA HIS A 256 9.97 -7.79 23.21
C HIS A 256 10.57 -6.46 23.69
N ALA A 257 9.71 -5.56 24.17
CA ALA A 257 10.11 -4.20 24.57
C ALA A 257 11.20 -4.21 25.66
N ASP A 258 11.19 -5.24 26.53
CA ASP A 258 12.16 -5.43 27.64
C ASP A 258 13.25 -6.47 27.30
N GLY A 259 13.39 -6.88 26.02
CA GLY A 259 14.30 -7.92 25.59
C GLY A 259 13.63 -9.29 25.40
N ASP A 260 14.43 -10.38 25.20
CA ASP A 260 13.87 -11.71 24.98
C ASP A 260 13.17 -12.25 26.24
N PRO A 261 11.84 -12.43 26.23
CA PRO A 261 11.06 -12.90 27.37
C PRO A 261 11.29 -14.38 27.71
N ASN A 262 12.15 -15.09 26.97
CA ASN A 262 12.33 -16.52 27.08
C ASN A 262 13.69 -16.93 27.64
N THR A 263 14.56 -15.99 27.99
CA THR A 263 15.94 -16.26 28.43
C THR A 263 16.04 -17.21 29.66
N HIS A 264 15.03 -17.16 30.54
CA HIS A 264 14.95 -17.97 31.77
C HIS A 264 14.30 -19.34 31.56
N ILE A 265 13.87 -19.69 30.31
CA ILE A 265 13.22 -20.96 29.99
C ILE A 265 14.13 -21.76 29.05
N PRO A 266 14.47 -23.03 29.40
CA PRO A 266 15.16 -23.90 28.46
C PRO A 266 14.46 -24.00 27.12
N GLU A 267 15.20 -24.05 26.01
CA GLU A 267 14.65 -23.95 24.65
C GLU A 267 13.56 -25.00 24.38
N GLU A 268 13.79 -26.23 24.83
CA GLU A 268 12.86 -27.38 24.69
C GLU A 268 11.55 -27.20 25.49
N ARG A 269 11.49 -26.23 26.40
CA ARG A 269 10.32 -25.97 27.28
C ARG A 269 9.56 -24.69 26.88
N ARG A 270 10.03 -23.96 25.88
CA ARG A 270 9.41 -22.66 25.47
C ARG A 270 8.04 -22.82 24.80
N GLY A 271 7.73 -24.00 24.25
CA GLY A 271 6.42 -24.27 23.61
C GLY A 271 6.10 -23.24 22.53
N ILE A 272 4.90 -22.62 22.60
CA ILE A 272 4.45 -21.60 21.66
C ILE A 272 5.34 -20.34 21.63
N ARG A 273 6.07 -20.10 22.70
CA ARG A 273 6.99 -18.95 22.83
C ARG A 273 8.36 -19.21 22.22
N GLY A 274 8.64 -20.43 21.77
CA GLY A 274 9.89 -20.83 21.13
C GLY A 274 9.74 -20.99 19.62
N LYS A 275 10.80 -21.51 18.97
CA LYS A 275 10.79 -21.83 17.55
C LYS A 275 9.91 -23.03 17.28
N LEU A 276 8.75 -22.81 16.66
CA LEU A 276 7.81 -23.88 16.33
C LEU A 276 8.19 -24.59 15.03
N SER A 277 8.01 -25.91 14.98
CA SER A 277 8.03 -26.67 13.73
C SER A 277 6.86 -26.29 12.84
N HIS A 278 6.95 -26.60 11.55
CA HIS A 278 5.85 -26.37 10.60
C HIS A 278 4.55 -27.06 11.07
N GLU A 279 4.64 -28.31 11.49
CA GLU A 279 3.49 -29.07 12.00
C GLU A 279 2.84 -28.42 13.23
N SER A 280 3.66 -27.94 14.18
CA SER A 280 3.15 -27.24 15.36
C SER A 280 2.45 -25.95 15.04
N LYS A 281 2.97 -25.18 14.07
CA LYS A 281 2.33 -23.97 13.56
C LYS A 281 0.97 -24.28 12.93
N GLU A 282 0.89 -25.30 12.08
CA GLU A 282 -0.35 -25.71 11.42
C GLU A 282 -1.40 -26.20 12.42
N ARG A 283 -0.99 -26.93 13.46
CA ARG A 283 -1.90 -27.35 14.53
C ARG A 283 -2.45 -26.17 15.31
N LEU A 284 -1.60 -25.21 15.69
CA LEU A 284 -2.03 -23.99 16.38
C LEU A 284 -2.99 -23.16 15.53
N ARG A 285 -2.71 -22.98 14.25
CA ARG A 285 -3.60 -22.28 13.32
C ARG A 285 -4.99 -22.90 13.27
N ARG A 286 -5.07 -24.23 13.15
CA ARG A 286 -6.36 -24.95 13.17
C ARG A 286 -7.11 -24.76 14.48
N THR A 287 -6.38 -24.82 15.61
CA THR A 287 -6.98 -24.62 16.94
C THR A 287 -7.52 -23.20 17.09
N LEU A 288 -6.76 -22.17 16.70
CA LEU A 288 -7.21 -20.78 16.72
C LEU A 288 -8.41 -20.55 15.80
N GLY A 289 -8.40 -21.10 14.57
CA GLY A 289 -9.54 -21.02 13.66
C GLY A 289 -10.81 -21.64 14.25
N GLN A 290 -10.70 -22.77 14.95
CA GLN A 290 -11.83 -23.42 15.63
C GLN A 290 -12.36 -22.59 16.83
N MET A 291 -11.50 -21.86 17.53
CA MET A 291 -11.91 -20.99 18.63
C MET A 291 -12.66 -19.76 18.14
N MET A 292 -12.31 -19.26 16.95
CA MET A 292 -12.93 -18.06 16.36
C MET A 292 -14.33 -18.33 15.76
N VAL A 293 -14.70 -19.58 15.50
CA VAL A 293 -15.99 -19.97 14.90
C VAL A 293 -17.04 -20.39 15.97
N ARG A 294 -16.65 -20.47 17.24
CA ARG A 294 -17.54 -20.76 18.38
C ARG A 294 -18.13 -19.47 18.96
#